data_67117281a0e9a30da46c78c8a75652f2
#
_entry.id   67117281a0e9a30da46c78c8a75652f2
#
_cell.length_a   1.000
_cell.length_b   1.000
_cell.length_c   1.000
_cell.angle_alpha   90.00
_cell.angle_beta   90.00
_cell.angle_gamma   90.00
#
_symmetry.space_group_name_H-M   'P 1'
#
loop_
_entity.id
_entity.type
_entity.pdbx_description
1 polymer ?
#
loop_
_entity_poly.entity_id
_entity_poly.type
_entity_poly.pdbx_seq_one_letter_code
_entity_poly.pdbx_strand_id
1 'polypeptide(L)'
;GAAQYVVVHVVVVEAEVEQLAHIQGLAKDASGQADAIARILRGTGVSVPDTQHVASNNTAMGGPFIAPDSPEAFNVSLNELDSALSHLESVRDTARKLPYGNPAPGREITSSFGTRLDPFFNRPALHAGIDFRSDIGAPVRASGAGRVITAGYSGGYGNMVEIDHGQGLTSRY
;
A
#
# COMPACT_ATOMS: atom_id res chain seq x y z
N GLY A 1 45.96 -16.14 29.64
CA GLY A 1 45.60 -15.11 28.68
C GLY A 1 44.91 -15.64 27.46
N ALA A 2 45.20 -16.85 26.97
CA ALA A 2 44.61 -17.43 25.76
C ALA A 2 43.12 -17.82 25.88
N ALA A 3 42.71 -18.27 27.05
CA ALA A 3 41.29 -18.67 27.29
C ALA A 3 40.31 -17.51 27.28
N GLN A 4 40.75 -16.31 27.68
CA GLN A 4 39.90 -15.13 27.76
C GLN A 4 39.60 -14.53 26.37
N TYR A 5 40.51 -14.64 25.42
CA TYR A 5 40.30 -14.20 24.03
C TYR A 5 39.32 -15.11 23.29
N VAL A 6 39.36 -16.40 23.53
CA VAL A 6 38.45 -17.38 22.88
C VAL A 6 37.01 -17.15 23.32
N VAL A 7 36.77 -16.89 24.62
CA VAL A 7 35.41 -16.66 25.14
C VAL A 7 34.83 -15.34 24.60
N VAL A 8 35.62 -14.27 24.52
CA VAL A 8 35.15 -12.99 23.97
C VAL A 8 34.85 -13.11 22.47
N HIS A 9 35.65 -13.84 21.71
CA HIS A 9 35.43 -14.02 20.28
C HIS A 9 34.15 -14.81 20.00
N VAL A 10 33.87 -15.88 20.73
CA VAL A 10 32.66 -16.69 20.61
C VAL A 10 31.40 -15.85 20.90
N VAL A 11 31.39 -15.07 21.95
CA VAL A 11 30.25 -14.20 22.31
C VAL A 11 29.98 -13.13 21.25
N VAL A 12 31.01 -12.53 20.66
CA VAL A 12 30.85 -11.53 19.59
C VAL A 12 30.26 -12.16 18.33
N VAL A 13 30.75 -13.32 17.92
CA VAL A 13 30.26 -14.04 16.72
C VAL A 13 28.81 -14.47 16.91
N GLU A 14 28.40 -14.95 18.09
CA GLU A 14 27.01 -15.30 18.36
C GLU A 14 26.10 -14.07 18.27
N ALA A 15 26.50 -12.94 18.83
CA ALA A 15 25.72 -11.68 18.75
C ALA A 15 25.58 -11.17 17.31
N GLU A 16 26.61 -11.27 16.47
CA GLU A 16 26.56 -10.88 15.06
C GLU A 16 25.63 -11.78 14.26
N VAL A 17 25.66 -13.10 14.48
CA VAL A 17 24.76 -14.06 13.81
C VAL A 17 23.30 -13.82 14.21
N GLU A 18 23.01 -13.52 15.49
CA GLU A 18 21.66 -13.18 15.93
C GLU A 18 21.16 -11.88 15.31
N GLN A 19 22.00 -10.85 15.21
CA GLN A 19 21.64 -9.59 14.56
C GLN A 19 21.34 -9.78 13.08
N LEU A 20 22.14 -10.56 12.38
CA LEU A 20 21.94 -10.89 10.97
C LEU A 20 20.62 -11.62 10.75
N ALA A 21 20.34 -12.65 11.57
CA ALA A 21 19.08 -13.37 11.50
C ALA A 21 17.86 -12.47 11.77
N HIS A 22 18.00 -11.51 12.68
CA HIS A 22 16.96 -10.53 12.97
C HIS A 22 16.69 -9.60 11.79
N ILE A 23 17.73 -9.06 11.14
CA ILE A 23 17.62 -8.22 9.95
C ILE A 23 16.94 -8.98 8.81
N GLN A 24 17.34 -10.22 8.56
CA GLN A 24 16.73 -11.07 7.55
C GLN A 24 15.26 -11.38 7.85
N GLY A 25 14.92 -11.58 9.12
CA GLY A 25 13.55 -11.73 9.58
C GLY A 25 12.69 -10.50 9.25
N LEU A 26 13.19 -9.30 9.56
CA LEU A 26 12.50 -8.04 9.27
C LEU A 26 12.32 -7.83 7.76
N ALA A 27 13.33 -8.13 6.95
CA ALA A 27 13.25 -8.02 5.49
C ALA A 27 12.17 -8.95 4.92
N LYS A 28 12.12 -10.19 5.41
CA LYS A 28 11.12 -11.18 5.00
C LYS A 28 9.70 -10.74 5.40
N ASP A 29 9.53 -10.22 6.60
CA ASP A 29 8.23 -9.75 7.09
C ASP A 29 7.75 -8.53 6.29
N ALA A 30 8.62 -7.57 6.01
CA ALA A 30 8.32 -6.40 5.18
C ALA A 30 7.91 -6.81 3.76
N SER A 31 8.66 -7.72 3.13
CA SER A 31 8.33 -8.27 1.81
C SER A 31 7.00 -8.99 1.81
N GLY A 32 6.75 -9.85 2.80
CA GLY A 32 5.49 -10.59 2.91
C GLY A 32 4.28 -9.66 3.05
N GLN A 33 4.39 -8.57 3.81
CA GLN A 33 3.35 -7.56 3.92
C GLN A 33 3.14 -6.82 2.60
N ALA A 34 4.22 -6.41 1.93
CA ALA A 34 4.14 -5.73 0.64
C ALA A 34 3.43 -6.61 -0.40
N ASP A 35 3.82 -7.87 -0.51
CA ASP A 35 3.22 -8.83 -1.45
C ASP A 35 1.73 -9.09 -1.17
N ALA A 36 1.35 -9.17 0.11
CA ALA A 36 -0.05 -9.34 0.49
C ALA A 36 -0.90 -8.13 0.06
N ILE A 37 -0.45 -6.91 0.33
CA ILE A 37 -1.13 -5.69 -0.09
C ILE A 37 -1.15 -5.59 -1.63
N ALA A 38 -0.02 -5.81 -2.29
CA ALA A 38 0.09 -5.77 -3.74
C ALA A 38 -0.87 -6.76 -4.43
N ARG A 39 -1.04 -7.96 -3.88
CA ARG A 39 -1.98 -8.96 -4.39
C ARG A 39 -3.42 -8.48 -4.30
N ILE A 40 -3.81 -7.87 -3.18
CA ILE A 40 -5.15 -7.30 -2.99
C ILE A 40 -5.37 -6.18 -4.01
N LEU A 41 -4.41 -5.26 -4.15
CA LEU A 41 -4.50 -4.12 -5.07
C LEU A 41 -4.64 -4.58 -6.53
N ARG A 42 -3.84 -5.55 -6.98
CA ARG A 42 -3.96 -6.13 -8.32
C ARG A 42 -5.34 -6.79 -8.54
N GLY A 43 -5.90 -7.40 -7.51
CA GLY A 43 -7.26 -7.97 -7.56
C GLY A 43 -8.35 -6.92 -7.77
N THR A 44 -8.11 -5.65 -7.46
CA THR A 44 -9.02 -4.53 -7.74
C THR A 44 -8.76 -3.84 -9.08
N GLY A 45 -7.80 -4.34 -9.88
CA GLY A 45 -7.43 -3.76 -11.18
C GLY A 45 -6.47 -2.56 -11.06
N VAL A 46 -5.95 -2.28 -9.88
CA VAL A 46 -4.98 -1.19 -9.66
C VAL A 46 -3.59 -1.65 -10.04
N SER A 47 -2.91 -0.83 -10.84
CA SER A 47 -1.51 -1.04 -11.18
C SER A 47 -0.63 -0.75 -9.96
N VAL A 48 0.04 -1.77 -9.46
CA VAL A 48 1.03 -1.61 -8.39
C VAL A 48 2.39 -1.45 -9.05
N PRO A 49 3.21 -0.47 -8.65
CA PRO A 49 4.58 -0.39 -9.13
C PRO A 49 5.28 -1.71 -8.85
N ASP A 50 5.73 -2.36 -9.90
CA ASP A 50 6.60 -3.53 -9.78
C ASP A 50 7.99 -2.98 -9.42
N THR A 51 8.18 -2.65 -8.15
CA THR A 51 9.53 -2.61 -7.63
C THR A 51 9.97 -4.07 -7.68
N GLN A 52 10.58 -4.42 -8.82
CA GLN A 52 11.23 -5.71 -8.92
C GLN A 52 12.04 -5.86 -7.63
N HIS A 53 11.59 -6.75 -6.75
CA HIS A 53 12.57 -7.40 -5.92
C HIS A 53 13.70 -7.70 -6.90
N VAL A 54 14.86 -7.17 -6.65
CA VAL A 54 16.04 -7.87 -7.05
C VAL A 54 16.00 -9.15 -6.21
N ALA A 55 14.94 -9.96 -6.46
CA ALA A 55 15.02 -11.35 -6.23
C ALA A 55 16.25 -11.69 -7.01
N SER A 56 17.32 -11.88 -6.28
CA SER A 56 18.48 -12.54 -6.80
C SER A 56 17.92 -13.67 -7.67
N ASN A 57 17.88 -13.46 -8.98
CA ASN A 57 17.63 -14.49 -9.96
C ASN A 57 18.86 -15.41 -9.92
N ASN A 58 19.17 -15.89 -8.73
CA ASN A 58 20.04 -17.02 -8.48
C ASN A 58 19.28 -18.30 -8.80
N THR A 59 18.69 -18.33 -10.00
CA THR A 59 18.49 -19.59 -10.66
C THR A 59 19.87 -20.07 -11.08
N ALA A 60 20.48 -20.90 -10.20
CA ALA A 60 21.48 -21.90 -10.53
C ALA A 60 22.86 -21.43 -11.08
N MET A 61 23.39 -20.29 -10.63
CA MET A 61 24.84 -20.09 -10.65
C MET A 61 25.28 -19.78 -9.22
N GLY A 62 26.05 -20.70 -8.63
CA GLY A 62 26.70 -20.48 -7.36
C GLY A 62 27.54 -19.21 -7.44
N GLY A 63 27.08 -18.12 -6.83
CA GLY A 63 27.89 -16.94 -6.60
C GLY A 63 29.06 -17.27 -5.69
N PRO A 64 30.02 -16.36 -5.53
CA PRO A 64 31.09 -16.55 -4.57
C PRO A 64 30.49 -16.83 -3.19
N PHE A 65 31.06 -17.81 -2.49
CA PHE A 65 30.67 -18.13 -1.12
C PHE A 65 30.90 -16.89 -0.24
N ILE A 66 29.83 -16.35 0.36
CA ILE A 66 29.92 -15.27 1.35
C ILE A 66 29.72 -15.94 2.71
N ALA A 67 30.69 -15.84 3.58
CA ALA A 67 30.59 -16.39 4.92
C ALA A 67 29.51 -15.62 5.70
N PRO A 68 28.63 -16.30 6.44
CA PRO A 68 27.51 -15.63 7.16
C PRO A 68 27.95 -14.65 8.23
N ASP A 69 29.17 -14.73 8.69
CA ASP A 69 29.82 -13.87 9.68
C ASP A 69 30.69 -12.77 9.04
N SER A 70 30.58 -12.57 7.71
CA SER A 70 31.37 -11.55 7.02
C SER A 70 30.67 -10.18 7.01
N PRO A 71 31.43 -9.07 7.01
CA PRO A 71 30.86 -7.72 6.81
C PRO A 71 30.04 -7.61 5.52
N GLU A 72 30.39 -8.37 4.49
CA GLU A 72 29.68 -8.43 3.22
C GLU A 72 28.27 -9.04 3.39
N ALA A 73 28.14 -10.11 4.18
CA ALA A 73 26.85 -10.74 4.46
C ALA A 73 25.91 -9.78 5.20
N PHE A 74 26.43 -9.01 6.15
CA PHE A 74 25.69 -8.00 6.87
C PHE A 74 25.19 -6.88 5.93
N ASN A 75 26.08 -6.35 5.08
CA ASN A 75 25.74 -5.33 4.10
C ASN A 75 24.68 -5.81 3.08
N VAL A 76 24.78 -7.06 2.62
CA VAL A 76 23.78 -7.68 1.74
C VAL A 76 22.42 -7.72 2.42
N SER A 77 22.36 -8.17 3.66
CA SER A 77 21.11 -8.26 4.42
C SER A 77 20.50 -6.89 4.74
N LEU A 78 21.33 -5.87 4.99
CA LEU A 78 20.85 -4.49 5.13
C LEU A 78 20.24 -3.95 3.84
N ASN A 79 20.89 -4.20 2.69
CA ASN A 79 20.37 -3.78 1.39
C ASN A 79 19.06 -4.50 1.03
N GLU A 80 18.92 -5.78 1.41
CA GLU A 80 17.68 -6.52 1.27
C GLU A 80 16.56 -5.93 2.13
N LEU A 81 16.85 -5.57 3.37
CA LEU A 81 15.90 -4.91 4.26
C LEU A 81 15.48 -3.54 3.71
N ASP A 82 16.42 -2.71 3.27
CA ASP A 82 16.12 -1.40 2.70
C ASP A 82 15.22 -1.51 1.46
N SER A 83 15.53 -2.46 0.57
CA SER A 83 14.72 -2.76 -0.60
C SER A 83 13.31 -3.23 -0.24
N ALA A 84 13.18 -4.10 0.76
CA ALA A 84 11.89 -4.60 1.24
C ALA A 84 11.04 -3.50 1.87
N LEU A 85 11.64 -2.62 2.66
CA LEU A 85 10.96 -1.46 3.27
C LEU A 85 10.51 -0.46 2.21
N SER A 86 11.36 -0.14 1.24
CA SER A 86 11.04 0.75 0.13
C SER A 86 9.87 0.21 -0.70
N HIS A 87 9.84 -1.10 -0.96
CA HIS A 87 8.71 -1.75 -1.61
C HIS A 87 7.43 -1.64 -0.79
N LEU A 88 7.50 -1.94 0.50
CA LEU A 88 6.35 -1.84 1.40
C LEU A 88 5.79 -0.42 1.45
N GLU A 89 6.64 0.59 1.52
CA GLU A 89 6.21 2.00 1.47
C GLU A 89 5.53 2.35 0.15
N SER A 90 6.11 1.96 -0.98
CA SER A 90 5.53 2.19 -2.31
C SER A 90 4.13 1.60 -2.46
N VAL A 91 3.95 0.36 -1.98
CA VAL A 91 2.65 -0.33 -2.03
C VAL A 91 1.64 0.32 -1.09
N ARG A 92 2.06 0.72 0.10
CA ARG A 92 1.20 1.45 1.07
C ARG A 92 0.78 2.82 0.53
N ASP A 93 1.67 3.54 -0.12
CA ASP A 93 1.35 4.83 -0.72
C ASP A 93 0.35 4.68 -1.88
N THR A 94 0.48 3.63 -2.67
CA THR A 94 -0.50 3.27 -3.69
C THR A 94 -1.86 2.98 -3.04
N ALA A 95 -1.89 2.17 -1.98
CA ALA A 95 -3.11 1.84 -1.26
C ALA A 95 -3.80 3.08 -0.66
N ARG A 96 -3.05 4.03 -0.09
CA ARG A 96 -3.59 5.27 0.51
C ARG A 96 -4.28 6.19 -0.49
N LYS A 97 -3.93 6.10 -1.76
CA LYS A 97 -4.53 6.91 -2.84
C LYS A 97 -5.87 6.35 -3.31
N LEU A 98 -6.18 5.09 -3.01
CA LEU A 98 -7.42 4.48 -3.47
C LEU A 98 -8.63 5.05 -2.72
N PRO A 99 -9.71 5.42 -3.43
CA PRO A 99 -10.90 6.05 -2.85
C PRO A 99 -11.89 5.02 -2.28
N TYR A 100 -11.48 4.25 -1.27
CA TYR A 100 -12.36 3.26 -0.62
C TYR A 100 -12.83 3.67 0.78
N GLY A 101 -12.41 4.85 1.26
CA GLY A 101 -12.89 5.40 2.52
C GLY A 101 -14.36 5.81 2.42
N ASN A 102 -15.14 5.61 3.49
CA ASN A 102 -16.51 6.10 3.54
C ASN A 102 -16.52 7.64 3.64
N PRO A 103 -17.12 8.36 2.66
CA PRO A 103 -17.14 9.83 2.66
C PRO A 103 -18.08 10.43 3.72
N ALA A 104 -19.03 9.65 4.22
CA ALA A 104 -20.03 10.09 5.20
C ALA A 104 -20.22 9.03 6.31
N PRO A 105 -19.21 8.83 7.20
CA PRO A 105 -19.28 7.80 8.24
C PRO A 105 -20.46 7.99 9.17
N GLY A 106 -21.18 6.91 9.44
CA GLY A 106 -22.36 6.92 10.31
C GLY A 106 -23.63 7.51 9.69
N ARG A 107 -23.60 7.86 8.40
CA ARG A 107 -24.79 8.34 7.68
C ARG A 107 -25.52 7.19 6.98
N GLU A 108 -26.84 7.33 6.88
CA GLU A 108 -27.69 6.38 6.20
C GLU A 108 -27.49 6.46 4.68
N ILE A 109 -27.34 5.31 4.03
CA ILE A 109 -27.36 5.21 2.58
C ILE A 109 -28.80 5.23 2.13
N THR A 110 -29.19 6.23 1.35
CA THR A 110 -30.54 6.40 0.82
C THR A 110 -30.71 5.84 -0.58
N SER A 111 -29.60 5.71 -1.34
CA SER A 111 -29.59 5.08 -2.65
C SER A 111 -28.25 4.44 -2.95
N SER A 112 -28.27 3.19 -3.36
CA SER A 112 -27.09 2.41 -3.74
C SER A 112 -26.70 2.62 -5.20
N PHE A 113 -25.45 2.29 -5.51
CA PHE A 113 -24.98 2.15 -6.90
C PHE A 113 -25.75 1.05 -7.64
N GLY A 114 -26.05 1.28 -8.92
CA GLY A 114 -26.62 0.27 -9.80
C GLY A 114 -27.82 0.77 -10.60
N THR A 115 -28.42 -0.15 -11.37
CA THR A 115 -29.58 0.16 -12.19
C THR A 115 -30.84 0.26 -11.33
N ARG A 116 -31.56 1.37 -11.46
CA ARG A 116 -32.85 1.62 -10.80
C ARG A 116 -33.83 2.27 -11.77
N LEU A 117 -35.11 2.23 -11.46
CA LEU A 117 -36.10 3.02 -12.18
C LEU A 117 -35.89 4.50 -11.81
N ASP A 118 -35.72 5.33 -12.84
CA ASP A 118 -35.71 6.79 -12.66
C ASP A 118 -37.10 7.25 -12.20
N PRO A 119 -37.21 7.97 -11.08
CA PRO A 119 -38.48 8.38 -10.53
C PRO A 119 -39.25 9.40 -11.38
N PHE A 120 -38.57 10.09 -12.29
CA PHE A 120 -39.17 11.10 -13.17
C PHE A 120 -39.58 10.54 -14.53
N PHE A 121 -38.76 9.67 -15.10
CA PHE A 121 -38.97 9.14 -16.46
C PHE A 121 -39.48 7.71 -16.49
N ASN A 122 -39.58 7.03 -15.34
CA ASN A 122 -39.98 5.65 -15.18
C ASN A 122 -39.25 4.67 -16.16
N ARG A 123 -37.97 4.93 -16.38
CA ARG A 123 -37.08 4.12 -17.23
C ARG A 123 -35.90 3.62 -16.40
N PRO A 124 -35.30 2.47 -16.76
CA PRO A 124 -34.05 2.04 -16.16
C PRO A 124 -32.97 3.09 -16.34
N ALA A 125 -32.37 3.55 -15.26
CA ALA A 125 -31.23 4.46 -15.25
C ALA A 125 -30.12 3.90 -14.34
N LEU A 126 -28.89 4.09 -14.74
CA LEU A 126 -27.74 3.72 -13.92
C LEU A 126 -27.46 4.83 -12.91
N HIS A 127 -27.58 4.51 -11.63
CA HIS A 127 -27.05 5.37 -10.58
C HIS A 127 -25.56 5.08 -10.40
N ALA A 128 -24.73 6.01 -10.85
CA ALA A 128 -23.25 5.87 -10.88
C ALA A 128 -22.59 6.24 -9.55
N GLY A 129 -23.33 6.27 -8.45
CA GLY A 129 -22.84 6.67 -7.13
C GLY A 129 -23.60 6.04 -5.99
N ILE A 130 -23.34 6.53 -4.78
CA ILE A 130 -24.06 6.19 -3.55
C ILE A 130 -24.55 7.49 -2.92
N ASP A 131 -25.83 7.58 -2.60
CA ASP A 131 -26.40 8.74 -1.93
C ASP A 131 -26.47 8.50 -0.42
N PHE A 132 -26.03 9.48 0.34
CA PHE A 132 -26.07 9.48 1.79
C PHE A 132 -27.04 10.59 2.29
N ARG A 133 -27.87 10.27 3.27
CA ARG A 133 -28.69 11.26 3.97
C ARG A 133 -27.84 12.00 4.98
N SER A 134 -27.82 13.34 4.88
CA SER A 134 -27.07 14.18 5.80
C SER A 134 -27.71 15.56 5.91
N ASP A 135 -27.44 16.25 7.02
CA ASP A 135 -27.88 17.64 7.21
C ASP A 135 -27.00 18.58 6.38
N ILE A 136 -27.58 19.72 6.01
CA ILE A 136 -26.85 20.80 5.34
C ILE A 136 -25.71 21.28 6.27
N GLY A 137 -24.50 21.36 5.75
CA GLY A 137 -23.31 21.74 6.52
C GLY A 137 -22.58 20.57 7.19
N ALA A 138 -23.10 19.37 7.10
CA ALA A 138 -22.38 18.20 7.57
C ALA A 138 -21.10 17.96 6.76
N PRO A 139 -20.00 17.53 7.40
CA PRO A 139 -18.75 17.32 6.70
C PRO A 139 -18.82 16.10 5.77
N VAL A 140 -18.27 16.28 4.58
CA VAL A 140 -18.00 15.20 3.62
C VAL A 140 -16.48 15.00 3.55
N ARG A 141 -16.01 13.77 3.64
CA ARG A 141 -14.60 13.41 3.65
C ARG A 141 -14.17 12.83 2.31
N ALA A 142 -12.93 13.10 1.92
CA ALA A 142 -12.32 12.41 0.79
C ALA A 142 -12.21 10.91 1.09
N SER A 143 -12.59 10.07 0.13
CA SER A 143 -12.51 8.61 0.24
C SER A 143 -11.09 8.06 0.15
N GLY A 144 -10.13 8.86 -0.32
CA GLY A 144 -8.72 8.55 -0.43
C GLY A 144 -7.87 9.79 -0.57
N ALA A 145 -6.57 9.65 -0.47
CA ALA A 145 -5.63 10.73 -0.75
C ALA A 145 -5.66 11.10 -2.24
N GLY A 146 -5.52 12.39 -2.56
CA GLY A 146 -5.54 12.86 -3.94
C GLY A 146 -5.44 14.37 -4.04
N ARG A 147 -5.54 14.88 -5.27
CA ARG A 147 -5.52 16.31 -5.58
C ARG A 147 -6.90 16.77 -6.03
N VAL A 148 -7.43 17.79 -5.41
CA VAL A 148 -8.68 18.43 -5.87
C VAL A 148 -8.44 19.03 -7.25
N ILE A 149 -9.23 18.57 -8.25
CA ILE A 149 -9.16 19.07 -9.63
C ILE A 149 -10.35 19.96 -9.98
N THR A 150 -11.46 19.81 -9.27
CA THR A 150 -12.64 20.67 -9.42
C THR A 150 -13.25 20.93 -8.06
N ALA A 151 -13.65 22.18 -7.81
CA ALA A 151 -14.46 22.57 -6.64
C ALA A 151 -15.34 23.74 -7.02
N GLY A 152 -16.66 23.55 -6.98
CA GLY A 152 -17.63 24.58 -7.32
C GLY A 152 -18.94 24.04 -7.87
N TYR A 153 -19.78 24.92 -8.39
CA TYR A 153 -21.07 24.54 -8.98
C TYR A 153 -20.87 23.91 -10.35
N SER A 154 -21.47 22.74 -10.57
CA SER A 154 -21.35 21.94 -11.80
C SER A 154 -22.72 21.44 -12.28
N GLY A 155 -23.51 22.31 -12.89
CA GLY A 155 -24.75 21.97 -13.54
C GLY A 155 -25.69 21.07 -12.73
N GLY A 156 -26.05 19.92 -13.26
CA GLY A 156 -26.92 18.95 -12.61
C GLY A 156 -26.40 18.31 -11.32
N TYR A 157 -25.10 18.43 -11.05
CA TYR A 157 -24.49 17.94 -9.80
C TYR A 157 -24.59 18.94 -8.65
N GLY A 158 -24.92 20.21 -8.94
CA GLY A 158 -24.91 21.25 -7.90
C GLY A 158 -23.50 21.61 -7.46
N ASN A 159 -23.29 21.79 -6.15
CA ASN A 159 -21.96 21.98 -5.60
C ASN A 159 -21.19 20.65 -5.62
N MET A 160 -20.07 20.64 -6.31
CA MET A 160 -19.30 19.43 -6.58
C MET A 160 -17.83 19.62 -6.22
N VAL A 161 -17.23 18.59 -5.65
CA VAL A 161 -15.77 18.47 -5.51
C VAL A 161 -15.33 17.20 -6.21
N GLU A 162 -14.31 17.32 -7.06
CA GLU A 162 -13.71 16.17 -7.74
C GLU A 162 -12.24 16.06 -7.34
N ILE A 163 -11.81 14.84 -7.03
CA ILE A 163 -10.46 14.52 -6.57
C ILE A 163 -9.84 13.49 -7.52
N ASP A 164 -8.66 13.82 -8.02
CA ASP A 164 -7.79 12.89 -8.77
C ASP A 164 -6.89 12.15 -7.77
N HIS A 165 -7.00 10.82 -7.77
CA HIS A 165 -6.23 9.91 -6.93
C HIS A 165 -4.99 9.36 -7.66
N GLY A 166 -4.80 9.75 -8.93
CA GLY A 166 -3.78 9.21 -9.81
C GLY A 166 -4.25 7.91 -10.49
N GLN A 167 -3.45 7.40 -11.41
CA GLN A 167 -3.71 6.16 -12.17
C GLN A 167 -5.07 6.14 -12.90
N GLY A 168 -5.60 7.31 -13.26
CA GLY A 168 -6.91 7.44 -13.91
C GLY A 168 -8.11 7.25 -12.98
N LEU A 169 -7.90 7.22 -11.67
CA LEU A 169 -8.97 7.13 -10.68
C LEU A 169 -9.37 8.51 -10.17
N THR A 170 -10.66 8.82 -10.26
CA THR A 170 -11.24 10.03 -9.69
C THR A 170 -12.41 9.70 -8.77
N SER A 171 -12.63 10.53 -7.76
CA SER A 171 -13.86 10.50 -6.97
C SER A 171 -14.57 11.84 -7.03
N ARG A 172 -15.90 11.81 -6.97
CA ARG A 172 -16.74 12.99 -7.08
C ARG A 172 -17.72 13.04 -5.92
N TYR A 173 -17.84 14.23 -5.32
CA TYR A 173 -18.66 14.50 -4.15
C TYR A 173 -19.57 15.70 -4.40
#